data_725c98e88746515708cc9670303aa2e4
#
_entry.id   725c98e88746515708cc9670303aa2e4
#
_cell.length_a   1.000
_cell.length_b   1.000
_cell.length_c   1.000
_cell.angle_alpha   90.00
_cell.angle_beta   90.00
_cell.angle_gamma   90.00
#
_symmetry.space_group_name_H-M   'P 1'
#
loop_
_entity.id
_entity.type
_entity.pdbx_description
1 polymer ?
#
loop_
_entity_poly.entity_id
_entity_poly.type
_entity_poly.pdbx_seq_one_letter_code
_entity_poly.pdbx_strand_id
1 'polypeptide(L)'
;MELKKLEKFVDEIKEKIRRLKEQYYAGKTEVESELRKVQKELKTKVKEFFKDLTPWDRVQLARHPKRPHTKDYIERIFNNFQELHGDRFCGDDPSIVAGIGYFYGKPVAVIGHEKGRDTKERMKRNFGMPNPEGYKKANRVMKLAEKFRFPVVTFVDTPGAFPGIEAEEHNQSKAIADSIYTMAYLKVPTVSVIIGEGGSGGALALAVADRVFMLQNSVYSVISPEGCAAILWKDQKAVEKAAEALKLTAQDLLQLGVIDGIIPEPYGAAHIDPLSTARVVKYCLRKTLNELTKRDISSLLEERIQKYSSMGVFEIAPTIEKYD
;
A
#
# COMPACT_ATOMS: atom_id res chain seq x y z
N MET A 1 -9.88 -21.49 -7.77
CA MET A 1 -9.48 -22.28 -8.96
C MET A 1 -9.29 -21.42 -10.22
N GLU A 2 -10.10 -20.43 -10.39
CA GLU A 2 -10.07 -19.58 -11.60
C GLU A 2 -8.84 -18.70 -11.72
N LEU A 3 -8.37 -18.11 -10.62
CA LEU A 3 -7.17 -17.26 -10.62
C LEU A 3 -5.91 -17.99 -11.16
N LYS A 4 -5.66 -19.21 -10.71
CA LYS A 4 -4.51 -20.01 -11.21
C LYS A 4 -4.62 -20.33 -12.70
N LYS A 5 -5.84 -20.55 -13.20
CA LYS A 5 -6.08 -20.77 -14.64
C LYS A 5 -5.81 -19.49 -15.43
N LEU A 6 -6.25 -18.34 -14.90
CA LEU A 6 -5.97 -17.05 -15.51
C LEU A 6 -4.46 -16.75 -15.52
N GLU A 7 -3.76 -16.97 -14.42
CA GLU A 7 -2.31 -16.78 -14.35
C GLU A 7 -1.59 -17.60 -15.42
N LYS A 8 -1.92 -18.88 -15.54
CA LYS A 8 -1.35 -19.75 -16.57
C LYS A 8 -1.63 -19.22 -17.98
N PHE A 9 -2.86 -18.85 -18.27
CA PHE A 9 -3.25 -18.24 -19.54
C PHE A 9 -2.46 -16.93 -19.80
N VAL A 10 -2.34 -16.07 -18.79
CA VAL A 10 -1.58 -14.82 -18.93
C VAL A 10 -0.12 -15.08 -19.21
N ASP A 11 0.50 -16.06 -18.54
CA ASP A 11 1.91 -16.43 -18.77
C ASP A 11 2.13 -16.98 -20.19
N GLU A 12 1.24 -17.85 -20.66
CA GLU A 12 1.27 -18.39 -22.03
C GLU A 12 1.13 -17.27 -23.09
N ILE A 13 0.18 -16.36 -22.88
CA ILE A 13 -0.04 -15.23 -23.81
C ILE A 13 1.10 -14.22 -23.77
N LYS A 14 1.68 -13.94 -22.60
CA LYS A 14 2.85 -13.07 -22.50
C LYS A 14 4.06 -13.63 -23.22
N GLU A 15 4.28 -14.93 -23.13
CA GLU A 15 5.34 -15.58 -23.85
C GLU A 15 5.12 -15.51 -25.38
N LYS A 16 3.88 -15.70 -25.83
CA LYS A 16 3.51 -15.50 -27.25
C LYS A 16 3.76 -14.06 -27.69
N ILE A 17 3.34 -13.07 -26.89
CA ILE A 17 3.59 -11.64 -27.15
C ILE A 17 5.10 -11.36 -27.24
N ARG A 18 5.91 -11.93 -26.36
CA ARG A 18 7.37 -11.77 -26.35
C ARG A 18 7.96 -12.26 -27.68
N ARG A 19 7.61 -13.48 -28.11
CA ARG A 19 8.09 -14.06 -29.37
C ARG A 19 7.67 -13.26 -30.61
N LEU A 20 6.42 -12.80 -30.64
CA LEU A 20 5.94 -11.96 -31.74
C LEU A 20 6.66 -10.60 -31.79
N LYS A 21 6.96 -10.00 -30.63
CA LYS A 21 7.76 -8.76 -30.57
C LYS A 21 9.18 -8.98 -31.06
N GLU A 22 9.84 -10.07 -30.68
CA GLU A 22 11.18 -10.40 -31.16
C GLU A 22 11.20 -10.55 -32.70
N GLN A 23 10.19 -11.20 -33.28
CA GLN A 23 10.06 -11.33 -34.74
C GLN A 23 9.80 -9.97 -35.41
N TYR A 24 8.94 -9.14 -34.82
CA TYR A 24 8.66 -7.80 -35.32
C TYR A 24 9.90 -6.91 -35.34
N TYR A 25 10.67 -6.90 -34.26
CA TYR A 25 11.93 -6.16 -34.18
C TYR A 25 13.05 -6.75 -35.05
N ALA A 26 12.95 -8.02 -35.43
CA ALA A 26 13.82 -8.64 -36.44
C ALA A 26 13.41 -8.33 -37.89
N GLY A 27 12.43 -7.43 -38.12
CA GLY A 27 12.01 -6.97 -39.44
C GLY A 27 10.84 -7.72 -40.04
N LYS A 28 10.21 -8.68 -39.36
CA LYS A 28 9.00 -9.38 -39.83
C LYS A 28 7.77 -8.57 -39.50
N THR A 29 7.41 -7.63 -40.39
CA THR A 29 6.27 -6.71 -40.16
C THR A 29 4.90 -7.38 -40.28
N GLU A 30 4.80 -8.52 -40.97
CA GLU A 30 3.58 -9.31 -41.10
C GLU A 30 2.99 -9.81 -39.76
N VAL A 31 3.82 -9.93 -38.71
CA VAL A 31 3.35 -10.38 -37.38
C VAL A 31 2.66 -9.28 -36.58
N GLU A 32 2.66 -8.03 -37.03
CA GLU A 32 2.08 -6.91 -36.28
C GLU A 32 0.57 -7.09 -36.03
N SER A 33 -0.16 -7.56 -37.03
CA SER A 33 -1.61 -7.80 -36.91
C SER A 33 -1.92 -8.87 -35.86
N GLU A 34 -1.14 -9.97 -35.84
CA GLU A 34 -1.27 -11.02 -34.87
C GLU A 34 -0.89 -10.52 -33.47
N LEU A 35 0.18 -9.75 -33.34
CA LEU A 35 0.59 -9.14 -32.08
C LEU A 35 -0.52 -8.28 -31.48
N ARG A 36 -1.15 -7.41 -32.26
CA ARG A 36 -2.28 -6.57 -31.84
C ARG A 36 -3.49 -7.41 -31.43
N LYS A 37 -3.80 -8.49 -32.17
CA LYS A 37 -4.90 -9.41 -31.86
C LYS A 37 -4.69 -10.11 -30.50
N VAL A 38 -3.50 -10.66 -30.28
CA VAL A 38 -3.14 -11.36 -29.04
C VAL A 38 -3.14 -10.42 -27.84
N GLN A 39 -2.65 -9.18 -28.00
CA GLN A 39 -2.71 -8.16 -26.96
C GLN A 39 -4.16 -7.78 -26.59
N LYS A 40 -5.03 -7.67 -27.59
CA LYS A 40 -6.45 -7.37 -27.39
C LYS A 40 -7.15 -8.52 -26.68
N GLU A 41 -6.89 -9.77 -27.06
CA GLU A 41 -7.43 -10.97 -26.42
C GLU A 41 -7.06 -11.02 -24.95
N LEU A 42 -5.76 -10.83 -24.61
CA LEU A 42 -5.30 -10.75 -23.25
C LEU A 42 -6.04 -9.69 -22.44
N LYS A 43 -6.12 -8.47 -22.97
CA LYS A 43 -6.79 -7.35 -22.30
C LYS A 43 -8.28 -7.64 -22.05
N THR A 44 -8.97 -8.23 -23.02
CA THR A 44 -10.40 -8.56 -22.90
C THR A 44 -10.61 -9.62 -21.83
N LYS A 45 -9.87 -10.73 -21.89
CA LYS A 45 -10.02 -11.84 -20.97
C LYS A 45 -9.66 -11.48 -19.52
N VAL A 46 -8.60 -10.68 -19.34
CA VAL A 46 -8.24 -10.11 -18.05
C VAL A 46 -9.36 -9.20 -17.53
N LYS A 47 -9.87 -8.30 -18.35
CA LYS A 47 -10.97 -7.39 -17.97
C LYS A 47 -12.23 -8.15 -17.55
N GLU A 48 -12.60 -9.19 -18.27
CA GLU A 48 -13.75 -10.05 -17.97
C GLU A 48 -13.55 -10.75 -16.61
N PHE A 49 -12.38 -11.35 -16.38
CA PHE A 49 -12.09 -12.05 -15.13
C PHE A 49 -12.15 -11.14 -13.90
N PHE A 50 -11.57 -9.94 -13.99
CA PHE A 50 -11.50 -8.99 -12.85
C PHE A 50 -12.73 -8.09 -12.70
N LYS A 51 -13.77 -8.27 -13.55
CA LYS A 51 -14.97 -7.44 -13.53
C LYS A 51 -15.80 -7.63 -12.27
N ASP A 52 -16.00 -8.89 -11.85
CA ASP A 52 -16.95 -9.29 -10.83
C ASP A 52 -16.27 -9.84 -9.57
N LEU A 53 -15.09 -9.30 -9.21
CA LEU A 53 -14.39 -9.68 -7.98
C LEU A 53 -15.15 -9.25 -6.74
N THR A 54 -15.39 -10.21 -5.85
CA THR A 54 -15.91 -9.95 -4.50
C THR A 54 -14.87 -9.23 -3.62
N PRO A 55 -15.26 -8.57 -2.52
CA PRO A 55 -14.33 -8.05 -1.54
C PRO A 55 -13.36 -9.12 -0.99
N TRP A 56 -13.83 -10.34 -0.81
CA TRP A 56 -12.99 -11.46 -0.38
C TRP A 56 -11.96 -11.87 -1.43
N ASP A 57 -12.32 -11.90 -2.71
CA ASP A 57 -11.35 -12.13 -3.79
C ASP A 57 -10.22 -11.08 -3.79
N ARG A 58 -10.56 -9.82 -3.52
CA ARG A 58 -9.56 -8.76 -3.40
C ARG A 58 -8.63 -8.94 -2.20
N VAL A 59 -9.15 -9.43 -1.06
CA VAL A 59 -8.32 -9.83 0.09
C VAL A 59 -7.34 -10.93 -0.33
N GLN A 60 -7.79 -11.95 -1.06
CA GLN A 60 -6.91 -13.01 -1.56
C GLN A 60 -5.83 -12.47 -2.52
N LEU A 61 -6.19 -11.53 -3.39
CA LEU A 61 -5.23 -10.86 -4.28
C LEU A 61 -4.22 -9.98 -3.53
N ALA A 62 -4.67 -9.25 -2.51
CA ALA A 62 -3.80 -8.45 -1.65
C ALA A 62 -2.74 -9.32 -0.92
N ARG A 63 -3.12 -10.53 -0.56
CA ARG A 63 -2.28 -11.54 0.13
C ARG A 63 -1.50 -12.46 -0.80
N HIS A 64 -1.62 -12.28 -2.12
CA HIS A 64 -1.04 -13.21 -3.07
C HIS A 64 0.49 -13.33 -2.89
N PRO A 65 1.06 -14.58 -2.80
CA PRO A 65 2.49 -14.77 -2.47
C PRO A 65 3.48 -14.12 -3.43
N LYS A 66 3.07 -13.93 -4.70
CA LYS A 66 3.89 -13.27 -5.72
C LYS A 66 3.64 -11.76 -5.81
N ARG A 67 2.76 -11.18 -4.96
CA ARG A 67 2.51 -9.74 -4.98
C ARG A 67 3.79 -8.98 -4.67
N PRO A 68 4.09 -7.89 -5.41
CA PRO A 68 5.27 -7.06 -5.13
C PRO A 68 5.19 -6.46 -3.74
N HIS A 69 6.30 -6.51 -3.00
CA HIS A 69 6.48 -5.91 -1.69
C HIS A 69 7.22 -4.56 -1.78
N THR A 70 7.42 -3.91 -0.66
CA THR A 70 8.08 -2.59 -0.59
C THR A 70 9.43 -2.56 -1.29
N LYS A 71 10.29 -3.55 -1.08
CA LYS A 71 11.61 -3.61 -1.73
C LYS A 71 11.52 -3.67 -3.25
N ASP A 72 10.53 -4.36 -3.80
CA ASP A 72 10.32 -4.41 -5.26
C ASP A 72 9.98 -3.05 -5.85
N TYR A 73 9.18 -2.25 -5.14
CA TYR A 73 8.86 -0.88 -5.56
C TYR A 73 10.06 0.05 -5.38
N ILE A 74 10.81 -0.09 -4.29
CA ILE A 74 12.02 0.70 -4.06
C ILE A 74 13.00 0.49 -5.21
N GLU A 75 13.35 -0.75 -5.55
CA GLU A 75 14.30 -1.08 -6.61
C GLU A 75 13.88 -0.58 -8.00
N ARG A 76 12.57 -0.57 -8.29
CA ARG A 76 12.05 -0.18 -9.61
C ARG A 76 11.75 1.30 -9.76
N ILE A 77 11.56 2.02 -8.65
CA ILE A 77 11.08 3.41 -8.66
C ILE A 77 12.18 4.40 -8.29
N PHE A 78 13.01 4.05 -7.31
CA PHE A 78 14.01 4.96 -6.74
C PHE A 78 15.43 4.54 -7.13
N ASN A 79 16.32 5.53 -7.23
CA ASN A 79 17.74 5.29 -7.49
C ASN A 79 18.55 5.47 -6.20
N ASN A 80 19.68 4.76 -6.08
CA ASN A 80 20.64 4.91 -5.00
C ASN A 80 19.99 4.90 -3.60
N PHE A 81 19.06 3.99 -3.37
CA PHE A 81 18.41 3.85 -2.07
C PHE A 81 19.41 3.37 -1.02
N GLN A 82 19.51 4.09 0.08
CA GLN A 82 20.32 3.74 1.24
C GLN A 82 19.39 3.41 2.40
N GLU A 83 19.33 2.14 2.79
CA GLU A 83 18.54 1.69 3.92
C GLU A 83 19.20 2.15 5.23
N LEU A 84 18.39 2.69 6.15
CA LEU A 84 18.80 3.15 7.46
C LEU A 84 18.25 2.23 8.53
N HIS A 85 19.13 1.59 9.28
CA HIS A 85 18.80 0.59 10.28
C HIS A 85 18.74 1.15 11.70
N GLY A 86 17.94 0.48 12.54
CA GLY A 86 17.85 0.71 13.98
C GLY A 86 17.03 1.93 14.39
N ASP A 87 16.41 1.82 15.55
CA ASP A 87 15.58 2.85 16.18
C ASP A 87 16.38 3.87 17.01
N ARG A 88 17.64 3.60 17.28
CA ARG A 88 18.54 4.33 18.20
C ARG A 88 18.21 4.21 19.68
N PHE A 89 17.45 3.19 20.06
CA PHE A 89 17.11 2.87 21.46
C PHE A 89 17.39 1.41 21.79
N CYS A 90 16.59 0.49 21.27
CA CYS A 90 16.63 -0.94 21.64
C CYS A 90 17.16 -1.81 20.51
N GLY A 91 16.84 -1.52 19.25
CA GLY A 91 17.20 -2.44 18.17
C GLY A 91 16.78 -2.01 16.77
N ASP A 92 16.64 -3.02 15.91
CA ASP A 92 16.13 -2.88 14.55
C ASP A 92 15.00 -3.88 14.30
N ASP A 93 14.03 -3.48 13.50
CA ASP A 93 12.98 -4.39 13.03
C ASP A 93 12.98 -4.44 11.51
N PRO A 94 13.32 -5.58 10.91
CA PRO A 94 13.38 -5.74 9.46
C PRO A 94 12.00 -5.77 8.78
N SER A 95 10.90 -5.80 9.50
CA SER A 95 9.54 -5.68 8.96
C SER A 95 9.23 -4.27 8.45
N ILE A 96 10.00 -3.26 8.86
CA ILE A 96 10.02 -1.92 8.28
C ILE A 96 11.34 -1.71 7.53
N VAL A 97 11.25 -1.37 6.25
CA VAL A 97 12.35 -0.83 5.45
C VAL A 97 12.22 0.69 5.45
N ALA A 98 13.26 1.39 5.82
CA ALA A 98 13.27 2.85 5.87
C ALA A 98 14.62 3.40 5.40
N GLY A 99 14.63 4.44 4.60
CA GLY A 99 15.87 5.00 4.08
C GLY A 99 15.66 6.22 3.19
N ILE A 100 16.74 6.64 2.55
CA ILE A 100 16.76 7.77 1.62
C ILE A 100 17.14 7.26 0.23
N GLY A 101 16.38 7.64 -0.77
CA GLY A 101 16.67 7.37 -2.17
C GLY A 101 16.52 8.62 -3.03
N TYR A 102 16.71 8.45 -4.33
CA TYR A 102 16.54 9.54 -5.30
C TYR A 102 15.38 9.24 -6.23
N PHE A 103 14.46 10.20 -6.35
CA PHE A 103 13.33 10.17 -7.25
C PHE A 103 13.45 11.30 -8.27
N TYR A 104 13.68 10.98 -9.54
CA TYR A 104 14.00 11.95 -10.60
C TYR A 104 15.10 12.95 -10.19
N GLY A 105 16.18 12.46 -9.59
CA GLY A 105 17.33 13.26 -9.18
C GLY A 105 17.16 14.03 -7.87
N LYS A 106 15.99 14.00 -7.23
CA LYS A 106 15.72 14.67 -5.95
C LYS A 106 15.70 13.65 -4.81
N PRO A 107 16.26 13.97 -3.64
CA PRO A 107 16.21 13.08 -2.49
C PRO A 107 14.78 12.93 -1.96
N VAL A 108 14.44 11.74 -1.49
CA VAL A 108 13.15 11.39 -0.92
C VAL A 108 13.35 10.34 0.17
N ALA A 109 12.66 10.48 1.28
CA ALA A 109 12.58 9.41 2.27
C ALA A 109 11.55 8.37 1.84
N VAL A 110 11.94 7.11 1.88
CA VAL A 110 11.06 5.98 1.53
C VAL A 110 11.00 5.04 2.71
N ILE A 111 9.78 4.73 3.14
CA ILE A 111 9.51 3.88 4.30
C ILE A 111 8.42 2.89 3.90
N GLY A 112 8.49 1.65 4.35
CA GLY A 112 7.39 0.73 4.08
C GLY A 112 7.51 -0.61 4.80
N HIS A 113 6.38 -1.29 4.86
CA HIS A 113 6.29 -2.64 5.41
C HIS A 113 6.88 -3.64 4.43
N GLU A 114 7.59 -4.63 4.95
CA GLU A 114 8.21 -5.69 4.16
C GLU A 114 7.89 -7.07 4.75
N LYS A 115 7.16 -7.88 3.98
CA LYS A 115 6.71 -9.21 4.41
C LYS A 115 7.75 -10.32 4.23
N GLY A 116 8.68 -10.13 3.30
CA GLY A 116 9.62 -11.19 2.90
C GLY A 116 9.05 -12.16 1.86
N ARG A 117 9.94 -12.84 1.12
CA ARG A 117 9.59 -13.69 -0.03
C ARG A 117 9.39 -15.14 0.33
N ASP A 118 10.33 -15.70 1.04
CA ASP A 118 10.30 -17.08 1.49
C ASP A 118 9.95 -17.20 2.98
N THR A 119 9.78 -18.42 3.47
CA THR A 119 9.39 -18.67 4.86
C THR A 119 10.40 -18.11 5.86
N LYS A 120 11.70 -18.21 5.58
CA LYS A 120 12.76 -17.72 6.46
C LYS A 120 12.75 -16.19 6.56
N GLU A 121 12.63 -15.51 5.42
CA GLU A 121 12.49 -14.05 5.40
C GLU A 121 11.21 -13.59 6.08
N ARG A 122 10.08 -14.27 5.84
CA ARG A 122 8.80 -13.95 6.47
C ARG A 122 8.87 -14.06 7.99
N MET A 123 9.46 -15.13 8.51
CA MET A 123 9.68 -15.27 9.96
C MET A 123 10.56 -14.16 10.50
N LYS A 124 11.68 -13.84 9.83
CA LYS A 124 12.59 -12.75 10.23
C LYS A 124 11.88 -11.38 10.26
N ARG A 125 10.87 -11.17 9.41
CA ARG A 125 10.11 -9.93 9.26
C ARG A 125 8.75 -9.97 9.95
N ASN A 126 8.55 -10.92 10.86
CA ASN A 126 7.27 -11.11 11.58
C ASN A 126 6.06 -11.08 10.62
N PHE A 127 6.20 -11.67 9.42
CA PHE A 127 5.16 -11.70 8.38
C PHE A 127 4.66 -10.29 7.96
N GLY A 128 5.51 -9.29 8.10
CA GLY A 128 5.17 -7.88 7.84
C GLY A 128 4.44 -7.20 9.00
N MET A 129 4.46 -7.76 10.20
CA MET A 129 3.92 -7.16 11.42
C MET A 129 5.03 -6.49 12.21
N PRO A 130 5.12 -5.15 12.24
CA PRO A 130 6.21 -4.47 12.91
C PRO A 130 6.11 -4.52 14.43
N ASN A 131 7.28 -4.68 15.05
CA ASN A 131 7.52 -4.36 16.45
C ASN A 131 7.67 -2.84 16.67
N PRO A 132 7.65 -2.36 17.91
CA PRO A 132 7.86 -0.95 18.25
C PRO A 132 9.11 -0.33 17.63
N GLU A 133 10.20 -1.10 17.51
CA GLU A 133 11.47 -0.66 16.91
C GLU A 133 11.32 -0.29 15.43
N GLY A 134 10.44 -0.99 14.70
CA GLY A 134 10.12 -0.65 13.31
C GLY A 134 9.47 0.72 13.18
N TYR A 135 8.47 1.02 14.01
CA TYR A 135 7.81 2.33 14.02
C TYR A 135 8.72 3.44 14.52
N LYS A 136 9.52 3.19 15.57
CA LYS A 136 10.52 4.14 16.05
C LYS A 136 11.57 4.45 14.97
N LYS A 137 12.04 3.43 14.22
CA LYS A 137 12.91 3.61 13.07
C LYS A 137 12.24 4.46 11.98
N ALA A 138 10.99 4.17 11.63
CA ALA A 138 10.22 4.96 10.67
C ALA A 138 10.14 6.43 11.10
N ASN A 139 9.79 6.69 12.35
CA ASN A 139 9.74 8.06 12.92
C ASN A 139 11.08 8.77 12.83
N ARG A 140 12.18 8.08 13.12
CA ARG A 140 13.52 8.65 13.00
C ARG A 140 13.81 9.09 11.56
N VAL A 141 13.47 8.27 10.57
CA VAL A 141 13.67 8.60 9.16
C VAL A 141 12.74 9.73 8.70
N MET A 142 11.49 9.77 9.17
CA MET A 142 10.55 10.88 8.92
C MET A 142 11.09 12.21 9.46
N LYS A 143 11.58 12.24 10.71
CA LYS A 143 12.20 13.43 11.31
C LYS A 143 13.49 13.86 10.58
N LEU A 144 14.26 12.90 10.07
CA LEU A 144 15.43 13.19 9.23
C LEU A 144 14.99 13.85 7.92
N ALA A 145 13.94 13.32 7.27
CA ALA A 145 13.35 13.90 6.06
C ALA A 145 12.86 15.34 6.30
N GLU A 146 12.17 15.58 7.41
CA GLU A 146 11.73 16.93 7.80
C GLU A 146 12.90 17.89 7.95
N LYS A 147 13.96 17.49 8.68
CA LYS A 147 15.16 18.29 8.90
C LYS A 147 15.82 18.74 7.61
N PHE A 148 15.87 17.86 6.61
CA PHE A 148 16.49 18.13 5.31
C PHE A 148 15.48 18.56 4.22
N ARG A 149 14.20 18.69 4.59
CA ARG A 149 13.09 19.07 3.69
C ARG A 149 12.90 18.11 2.51
N PHE A 150 13.08 16.81 2.76
CA PHE A 150 12.79 15.77 1.78
C PHE A 150 11.32 15.36 1.89
N PRO A 151 10.61 15.16 0.77
CA PRO A 151 9.30 14.54 0.83
C PRO A 151 9.39 13.09 1.34
N VAL A 152 8.29 12.59 1.90
CA VAL A 152 8.20 11.23 2.42
C VAL A 152 7.22 10.43 1.57
N VAL A 153 7.64 9.25 1.15
CA VAL A 153 6.78 8.25 0.49
C VAL A 153 6.71 7.02 1.38
N THR A 154 5.49 6.56 1.67
CA THR A 154 5.30 5.35 2.44
C THR A 154 4.60 4.26 1.63
N PHE A 155 5.02 3.00 1.81
CA PHE A 155 4.37 1.81 1.25
C PHE A 155 3.79 0.97 2.38
N VAL A 156 2.48 0.73 2.33
CA VAL A 156 1.77 -0.01 3.37
C VAL A 156 1.44 -1.41 2.87
N ASP A 157 1.96 -2.41 3.57
CA ASP A 157 1.64 -3.83 3.35
C ASP A 157 1.83 -4.64 4.63
N THR A 158 0.87 -4.56 5.54
CA THR A 158 0.89 -5.23 6.84
C THR A 158 -0.49 -5.77 7.20
N PRO A 159 -0.60 -6.96 7.80
CA PRO A 159 -1.84 -7.42 8.41
C PRO A 159 -2.16 -6.68 9.74
N GLY A 160 -1.19 -5.97 10.32
CA GLY A 160 -1.29 -5.23 11.57
C GLY A 160 0.06 -5.10 12.25
N ALA A 161 0.09 -4.47 13.41
CA ALA A 161 1.27 -4.45 14.29
C ALA A 161 1.46 -5.82 14.94
N PHE A 162 2.70 -6.15 15.34
CA PHE A 162 3.00 -7.42 16.03
C PHE A 162 2.31 -7.48 17.40
N PRO A 163 1.49 -8.51 17.67
CA PRO A 163 0.66 -8.58 18.88
C PRO A 163 1.32 -9.35 20.02
N GLY A 164 2.65 -9.49 20.04
CA GLY A 164 3.38 -10.25 21.04
C GLY A 164 3.59 -9.49 22.36
N ILE A 165 3.79 -10.22 23.46
CA ILE A 165 4.09 -9.66 24.79
C ILE A 165 5.31 -8.73 24.74
N GLU A 166 6.37 -9.14 24.05
CA GLU A 166 7.59 -8.34 23.89
C GLU A 166 7.30 -6.98 23.22
N ALA A 167 6.36 -6.93 22.28
CA ALA A 167 5.96 -5.68 21.64
C ALA A 167 5.20 -4.76 22.64
N GLU A 168 4.36 -5.33 23.51
CA GLU A 168 3.69 -4.56 24.57
C GLU A 168 4.70 -4.02 25.59
N GLU A 169 5.67 -4.83 26.02
CA GLU A 169 6.76 -4.42 26.93
C GLU A 169 7.59 -3.27 26.36
N HIS A 170 7.77 -3.21 25.03
CA HIS A 170 8.46 -2.14 24.31
C HIS A 170 7.55 -0.97 23.89
N ASN A 171 6.30 -0.92 24.41
CA ASN A 171 5.30 0.11 24.18
C ASN A 171 4.80 0.20 22.72
N GLN A 172 4.24 -0.89 22.20
CA GLN A 172 3.70 -0.99 20.84
C GLN A 172 2.67 0.12 20.53
N SER A 173 1.70 0.29 21.42
CA SER A 173 0.64 1.31 21.27
C SER A 173 1.22 2.73 21.18
N LYS A 174 2.21 3.05 22.03
CA LYS A 174 2.88 4.35 21.99
C LYS A 174 3.68 4.54 20.71
N ALA A 175 4.39 3.52 20.22
CA ALA A 175 5.18 3.61 19.00
C ALA A 175 4.28 3.88 17.78
N ILE A 176 3.10 3.25 17.70
CA ILE A 176 2.08 3.50 16.67
C ILE A 176 1.54 4.93 16.82
N ALA A 177 1.12 5.34 18.02
CA ALA A 177 0.58 6.69 18.26
C ALA A 177 1.60 7.79 17.90
N ASP A 178 2.86 7.62 18.28
CA ASP A 178 3.95 8.55 17.93
C ASP A 178 4.16 8.64 16.41
N SER A 179 3.98 7.52 15.68
CA SER A 179 4.07 7.51 14.20
C SER A 179 2.91 8.26 13.56
N ILE A 180 1.67 8.01 14.01
CA ILE A 180 0.48 8.72 13.55
C ILE A 180 0.64 10.23 13.81
N TYR A 181 1.05 10.61 15.02
CA TYR A 181 1.30 12.00 15.38
C TYR A 181 2.39 12.62 14.50
N THR A 182 3.51 11.91 14.32
CA THR A 182 4.62 12.39 13.47
C THR A 182 4.12 12.62 12.04
N MET A 183 3.43 11.65 11.43
CA MET A 183 2.88 11.77 10.07
C MET A 183 1.90 12.95 9.94
N ALA A 184 1.03 13.14 10.94
CA ALA A 184 0.05 14.22 10.94
C ALA A 184 0.71 15.62 10.90
N TYR A 185 1.80 15.80 11.64
CA TYR A 185 2.46 17.11 11.82
C TYR A 185 3.76 17.28 11.04
N LEU A 186 4.14 16.32 10.19
CA LEU A 186 5.37 16.37 9.42
C LEU A 186 5.38 17.54 8.42
N LYS A 187 6.37 18.44 8.53
CA LYS A 187 6.47 19.69 7.75
C LYS A 187 7.12 19.48 6.37
N VAL A 188 6.77 18.38 5.71
CA VAL A 188 7.17 18.05 4.34
C VAL A 188 6.02 17.33 3.64
N PRO A 189 5.98 17.33 2.29
CA PRO A 189 5.01 16.57 1.54
C PRO A 189 5.08 15.08 1.84
N THR A 190 3.91 14.46 2.05
CA THR A 190 3.79 13.05 2.39
C THR A 190 2.83 12.33 1.42
N VAL A 191 3.23 11.17 0.92
CA VAL A 191 2.38 10.32 0.06
C VAL A 191 2.44 8.89 0.55
N SER A 192 1.28 8.32 0.85
CA SER A 192 1.15 6.91 1.23
C SER A 192 0.52 6.08 0.11
N VAL A 193 1.04 4.88 -0.12
CA VAL A 193 0.47 3.92 -1.08
C VAL A 193 0.25 2.58 -0.39
N ILE A 194 -1.02 2.15 -0.28
CA ILE A 194 -1.35 0.82 0.21
C ILE A 194 -1.18 -0.16 -0.94
N ILE A 195 -0.14 -1.00 -0.85
CA ILE A 195 0.30 -1.89 -1.95
C ILE A 195 -0.21 -3.33 -1.81
N GLY A 196 -0.68 -3.70 -0.62
CA GLY A 196 -1.23 -5.03 -0.32
C GLY A 196 -2.28 -4.93 0.77
N GLU A 197 -1.96 -5.35 1.98
CA GLU A 197 -2.85 -5.21 3.13
C GLU A 197 -2.52 -3.95 3.94
N GLY A 198 -3.54 -3.21 4.34
CA GLY A 198 -3.44 -2.12 5.28
C GLY A 198 -4.20 -2.47 6.57
N GLY A 199 -3.55 -3.16 7.51
CA GLY A 199 -4.19 -3.66 8.73
C GLY A 199 -4.06 -2.70 9.91
N SER A 200 -5.20 -2.21 10.43
CA SER A 200 -5.35 -1.56 11.72
C SER A 200 -4.36 -0.41 11.99
N GLY A 201 -4.00 -0.20 13.25
CA GLY A 201 -3.02 0.80 13.70
C GLY A 201 -1.64 0.63 13.07
N GLY A 202 -1.25 -0.61 12.75
CA GLY A 202 0.00 -0.87 12.04
C GLY A 202 0.10 -0.18 10.69
N ALA A 203 -0.99 -0.19 9.93
CA ALA A 203 -1.08 0.54 8.68
C ALA A 203 -1.20 2.06 8.88
N LEU A 204 -2.04 2.50 9.84
CA LEU A 204 -2.22 3.92 10.16
C LEU A 204 -0.91 4.62 10.51
N ALA A 205 0.00 3.94 11.20
CA ALA A 205 1.31 4.47 11.58
C ALA A 205 2.12 5.00 10.37
N LEU A 206 1.85 4.52 9.15
CA LEU A 206 2.50 4.96 7.91
C LEU A 206 1.53 5.55 6.87
N ALA A 207 0.23 5.65 7.17
CA ALA A 207 -0.79 6.02 6.18
C ALA A 207 -1.39 7.42 6.39
N VAL A 208 -1.07 8.13 7.48
CA VAL A 208 -1.58 9.50 7.74
C VAL A 208 -0.79 10.51 6.90
N ALA A 209 -1.16 10.66 5.64
CA ALA A 209 -0.41 11.44 4.65
C ALA A 209 -1.27 12.51 3.94
N ASP A 210 -0.63 13.48 3.25
CA ASP A 210 -1.35 14.47 2.43
C ASP A 210 -2.16 13.79 1.33
N ARG A 211 -1.60 12.73 0.72
CA ARG A 211 -2.30 11.89 -0.25
C ARG A 211 -2.11 10.43 0.08
N VAL A 212 -3.22 9.72 0.13
CA VAL A 212 -3.29 8.27 0.37
C VAL A 212 -3.87 7.60 -0.87
N PHE A 213 -3.08 6.73 -1.49
CA PHE A 213 -3.51 5.93 -2.63
C PHE A 213 -3.58 4.45 -2.25
N MET A 214 -4.43 3.73 -2.95
CA MET A 214 -4.48 2.28 -2.89
C MET A 214 -4.25 1.67 -4.27
N LEU A 215 -3.52 0.56 -4.34
CA LEU A 215 -3.57 -0.29 -5.53
C LEU A 215 -4.98 -0.87 -5.67
N GLN A 216 -5.41 -1.09 -6.91
CA GLN A 216 -6.79 -1.49 -7.25
C GLN A 216 -7.30 -2.72 -6.48
N ASN A 217 -6.42 -3.68 -6.17
CA ASN A 217 -6.74 -4.89 -5.43
C ASN A 217 -5.98 -4.98 -4.10
N SER A 218 -5.62 -3.85 -3.52
CA SER A 218 -5.22 -3.77 -2.12
C SER A 218 -6.44 -3.62 -1.23
N VAL A 219 -6.27 -3.87 0.07
CA VAL A 219 -7.32 -3.73 1.08
C VAL A 219 -6.82 -2.91 2.25
N TYR A 220 -7.73 -2.13 2.88
CA TYR A 220 -7.40 -1.32 4.04
C TYR A 220 -8.54 -1.37 5.05
N SER A 221 -8.27 -1.83 6.27
CA SER A 221 -9.31 -2.10 7.27
C SER A 221 -8.77 -2.02 8.69
N VAL A 222 -9.65 -1.72 9.63
CA VAL A 222 -9.36 -1.74 11.07
C VAL A 222 -9.07 -3.15 11.61
N ILE A 223 -9.64 -4.18 10.96
CA ILE A 223 -9.52 -5.59 11.37
C ILE A 223 -9.53 -6.49 10.14
N SER A 224 -8.95 -7.67 10.23
CA SER A 224 -9.06 -8.67 9.17
C SER A 224 -10.49 -9.22 9.06
N PRO A 225 -10.94 -9.67 7.87
CA PRO A 225 -12.24 -10.33 7.73
C PRO A 225 -12.41 -11.55 8.65
N GLU A 226 -11.34 -12.31 8.87
CA GLU A 226 -11.35 -13.45 9.79
C GLU A 226 -11.60 -13.01 11.25
N GLY A 227 -10.91 -11.96 11.70
CA GLY A 227 -11.12 -11.39 13.03
C GLY A 227 -12.53 -10.83 13.20
N CYS A 228 -13.02 -10.10 12.19
CA CYS A 228 -14.37 -9.56 12.16
C CYS A 228 -15.44 -10.69 12.21
N ALA A 229 -15.26 -11.74 11.41
CA ALA A 229 -16.15 -12.89 11.38
C ALA A 229 -16.20 -13.59 12.75
N ALA A 230 -15.05 -13.79 13.37
CA ALA A 230 -14.97 -14.42 14.69
C ALA A 230 -15.67 -13.60 15.79
N ILE A 231 -15.53 -12.26 15.77
CA ILE A 231 -16.15 -11.39 16.78
C ILE A 231 -17.65 -11.24 16.58
N LEU A 232 -18.08 -10.88 15.35
CA LEU A 232 -19.46 -10.49 15.10
C LEU A 232 -20.39 -11.70 14.85
N TRP A 233 -19.90 -12.73 14.16
CA TRP A 233 -20.72 -13.90 13.81
C TRP A 233 -20.37 -15.15 14.63
N LYS A 234 -19.25 -15.14 15.37
CA LYS A 234 -18.71 -16.31 16.07
C LYS A 234 -18.54 -17.55 15.15
N ASP A 235 -18.37 -17.27 13.84
CA ASP A 235 -18.23 -18.29 12.79
C ASP A 235 -17.12 -17.86 11.83
N GLN A 236 -16.04 -18.64 11.81
CA GLN A 236 -14.90 -18.40 10.90
C GLN A 236 -15.26 -18.58 9.42
N LYS A 237 -16.38 -19.23 9.10
CA LYS A 237 -16.86 -19.37 7.70
C LYS A 237 -17.52 -18.10 7.17
N ALA A 238 -17.86 -17.15 8.04
CA ALA A 238 -18.49 -15.89 7.65
C ALA A 238 -17.51 -14.84 7.10
N VAL A 239 -16.29 -15.23 6.69
CA VAL A 239 -15.23 -14.31 6.21
C VAL A 239 -15.64 -13.50 4.99
N GLU A 240 -16.36 -14.07 4.04
CA GLU A 240 -16.83 -13.38 2.84
C GLU A 240 -17.83 -12.27 3.20
N LYS A 241 -18.78 -12.60 4.08
CA LYS A 241 -19.76 -11.65 4.61
C LYS A 241 -19.08 -10.53 5.41
N ALA A 242 -18.07 -10.88 6.20
CA ALA A 242 -17.27 -9.92 6.95
C ALA A 242 -16.48 -8.97 6.01
N ALA A 243 -15.87 -9.51 4.96
CA ALA A 243 -15.14 -8.70 3.96
C ALA A 243 -16.08 -7.71 3.26
N GLU A 244 -17.32 -8.11 2.95
CA GLU A 244 -18.32 -7.24 2.35
C GLU A 244 -18.79 -6.14 3.32
N ALA A 245 -19.06 -6.50 4.58
CA ALA A 245 -19.52 -5.58 5.61
C ALA A 245 -18.46 -4.52 6.00
N LEU A 246 -17.18 -4.90 5.99
CA LEU A 246 -16.07 -4.02 6.35
C LEU A 246 -15.79 -2.89 5.34
N LYS A 247 -16.31 -2.96 4.11
CA LYS A 247 -16.06 -1.96 3.05
C LYS A 247 -14.58 -1.64 2.86
N LEU A 248 -13.76 -2.68 2.80
CA LEU A 248 -12.28 -2.61 2.87
C LEU A 248 -11.59 -2.47 1.51
N THR A 249 -12.33 -2.45 0.40
CA THR A 249 -11.75 -2.37 -0.94
C THR A 249 -11.35 -0.94 -1.30
N ALA A 250 -10.44 -0.79 -2.25
CA ALA A 250 -10.04 0.52 -2.74
C ALA A 250 -11.24 1.33 -3.29
N GLN A 251 -12.21 0.65 -3.91
CA GLN A 251 -13.43 1.26 -4.44
C GLN A 251 -14.33 1.79 -3.33
N ASP A 252 -14.57 0.98 -2.30
CA ASP A 252 -15.37 1.39 -1.13
C ASP A 252 -14.73 2.58 -0.44
N LEU A 253 -13.42 2.53 -0.19
CA LEU A 253 -12.69 3.55 0.56
C LEU A 253 -12.53 4.88 -0.20
N LEU A 254 -12.47 4.82 -1.53
CA LEU A 254 -12.55 6.02 -2.35
C LEU A 254 -13.94 6.67 -2.25
N GLN A 255 -15.00 5.88 -2.29
CA GLN A 255 -16.38 6.33 -2.14
C GLN A 255 -16.65 6.95 -0.76
N LEU A 256 -16.05 6.36 0.30
CA LEU A 256 -16.13 6.85 1.67
C LEU A 256 -15.22 8.05 1.95
N GLY A 257 -14.39 8.49 0.98
CA GLY A 257 -13.47 9.61 1.16
C GLY A 257 -12.27 9.31 2.07
N VAL A 258 -11.98 8.02 2.34
CA VAL A 258 -10.84 7.61 3.17
C VAL A 258 -9.51 7.69 2.43
N ILE A 259 -9.55 7.47 1.11
CA ILE A 259 -8.38 7.57 0.23
C ILE A 259 -8.57 8.61 -0.87
N ASP A 260 -7.47 9.14 -1.40
CA ASP A 260 -7.48 10.18 -2.43
C ASP A 260 -7.50 9.62 -3.86
N GLY A 261 -7.25 8.33 -4.05
CA GLY A 261 -7.32 7.73 -5.37
C GLY A 261 -6.88 6.28 -5.44
N ILE A 262 -7.24 5.65 -6.57
CA ILE A 262 -6.91 4.27 -6.87
C ILE A 262 -5.84 4.23 -7.95
N ILE A 263 -4.77 3.48 -7.72
CA ILE A 263 -3.74 3.20 -8.70
C ILE A 263 -4.11 1.89 -9.40
N PRO A 264 -4.38 1.89 -10.73
CA PRO A 264 -4.76 0.68 -11.43
C PRO A 264 -3.62 -0.34 -11.47
N GLU A 265 -3.99 -1.61 -11.43
CA GLU A 265 -3.07 -2.74 -11.58
C GLU A 265 -3.16 -3.25 -13.04
N PRO A 266 -2.13 -3.02 -13.87
CA PRO A 266 -2.11 -3.51 -15.24
C PRO A 266 -2.30 -5.03 -15.29
N TYR A 267 -3.05 -5.50 -16.27
CA TYR A 267 -3.44 -6.90 -16.39
C TYR A 267 -4.18 -7.46 -15.17
N GLY A 268 -4.83 -6.57 -14.40
CA GLY A 268 -5.78 -6.91 -13.35
C GLY A 268 -5.19 -7.18 -11.97
N ALA A 269 -3.92 -7.55 -11.85
CA ALA A 269 -3.29 -7.75 -10.55
C ALA A 269 -1.79 -7.47 -10.57
N ALA A 270 -1.27 -6.88 -9.48
CA ALA A 270 0.12 -6.43 -9.38
C ALA A 270 1.17 -7.54 -9.57
N HIS A 271 0.87 -8.76 -9.14
CA HIS A 271 1.75 -9.92 -9.29
C HIS A 271 1.80 -10.44 -10.73
N ILE A 272 0.78 -10.16 -11.55
CA ILE A 272 0.76 -10.55 -12.96
C ILE A 272 1.76 -9.71 -13.76
N ASP A 273 1.84 -8.40 -13.51
CA ASP A 273 2.84 -7.54 -14.13
C ASP A 273 3.44 -6.54 -13.13
N PRO A 274 4.40 -6.98 -12.32
CA PRO A 274 5.04 -6.14 -11.32
C PRO A 274 5.74 -4.90 -11.90
N LEU A 275 6.32 -5.05 -13.10
CA LEU A 275 7.06 -3.96 -13.74
C LEU A 275 6.13 -2.84 -14.21
N SER A 276 5.04 -3.18 -14.87
CA SER A 276 4.06 -2.18 -15.30
C SER A 276 3.33 -1.57 -14.12
N THR A 277 3.03 -2.35 -13.07
CA THR A 277 2.45 -1.82 -11.83
C THR A 277 3.39 -0.79 -11.19
N ALA A 278 4.68 -1.10 -11.05
CA ALA A 278 5.67 -0.15 -10.52
C ALA A 278 5.77 1.13 -11.38
N ARG A 279 5.65 1.03 -12.71
CA ARG A 279 5.62 2.20 -13.60
C ARG A 279 4.40 3.10 -13.35
N VAL A 280 3.23 2.51 -13.14
CA VAL A 280 2.01 3.27 -12.83
C VAL A 280 2.12 3.94 -11.45
N VAL A 281 2.62 3.23 -10.45
CA VAL A 281 2.93 3.80 -9.13
C VAL A 281 3.92 4.97 -9.26
N LYS A 282 5.01 4.77 -10.00
CA LYS A 282 6.02 5.82 -10.25
C LYS A 282 5.41 7.06 -10.90
N TYR A 283 4.52 6.88 -11.86
CA TYR A 283 3.82 7.99 -12.52
C TYR A 283 2.90 8.74 -11.55
N CYS A 284 2.13 8.02 -10.74
CA CYS A 284 1.27 8.59 -9.71
C CYS A 284 2.10 9.41 -8.70
N LEU A 285 3.17 8.84 -8.15
CA LEU A 285 4.07 9.53 -7.23
C LEU A 285 4.67 10.79 -7.85
N ARG A 286 5.11 10.72 -9.13
CA ARG A 286 5.65 11.89 -9.83
C ARG A 286 4.65 13.04 -9.92
N LYS A 287 3.43 12.74 -10.34
CA LYS A 287 2.36 13.73 -10.47
C LYS A 287 2.07 14.37 -9.10
N THR A 288 1.87 13.55 -8.08
CA THR A 288 1.50 13.98 -6.73
C THR A 288 2.61 14.76 -6.05
N LEU A 289 3.85 14.27 -6.07
CA LEU A 289 4.97 15.00 -5.46
C LEU A 289 5.27 16.33 -6.18
N ASN A 290 5.11 16.40 -7.50
CA ASN A 290 5.26 17.65 -8.24
C ASN A 290 4.15 18.67 -7.89
N GLU A 291 2.97 18.23 -7.51
CA GLU A 291 1.89 19.08 -6.99
C GLU A 291 2.21 19.56 -5.57
N LEU A 292 2.43 18.62 -4.67
CA LEU A 292 2.60 18.91 -3.23
C LEU A 292 3.85 19.73 -2.92
N THR A 293 4.96 19.52 -3.62
CA THR A 293 6.22 20.26 -3.38
C THR A 293 6.15 21.74 -3.81
N LYS A 294 5.12 22.16 -4.50
CA LYS A 294 4.90 23.58 -4.86
C LYS A 294 4.02 24.31 -3.86
N ARG A 295 3.43 23.59 -2.92
CA ARG A 295 2.51 24.16 -1.93
C ARG A 295 3.27 24.71 -0.72
N ASP A 296 2.68 25.69 -0.08
CA ASP A 296 3.15 26.17 1.19
C ASP A 296 2.97 25.10 2.29
N ILE A 297 3.95 24.99 3.19
CA ILE A 297 3.95 23.96 4.25
C ILE A 297 2.80 24.15 5.25
N SER A 298 2.48 25.43 5.59
CA SER A 298 1.38 25.69 6.52
C SER A 298 0.03 25.23 5.94
N SER A 299 -0.21 25.55 4.65
CA SER A 299 -1.40 25.10 3.94
C SER A 299 -1.48 23.56 3.82
N LEU A 300 -0.34 22.89 3.59
CA LEU A 300 -0.30 21.41 3.56
C LEU A 300 -0.69 20.81 4.90
N LEU A 301 -0.19 21.36 6.01
CA LEU A 301 -0.50 20.89 7.36
C LEU A 301 -1.99 21.09 7.70
N GLU A 302 -2.52 22.29 7.41
CA GLU A 302 -3.93 22.60 7.63
C GLU A 302 -4.84 21.66 6.83
N GLU A 303 -4.57 21.46 5.55
CA GLU A 303 -5.34 20.56 4.70
C GLU A 303 -5.24 19.11 5.18
N ARG A 304 -4.05 18.66 5.62
CA ARG A 304 -3.87 17.31 6.17
C ARG A 304 -4.72 17.13 7.43
N ILE A 305 -4.67 18.04 8.39
CA ILE A 305 -5.47 17.99 9.60
C ILE A 305 -6.96 18.03 9.27
N GLN A 306 -7.38 18.96 8.41
CA GLN A 306 -8.77 19.10 7.98
C GLN A 306 -9.28 17.82 7.30
N LYS A 307 -8.46 17.18 6.44
CA LYS A 307 -8.81 15.93 5.79
C LYS A 307 -9.19 14.84 6.80
N TYR A 308 -8.35 14.62 7.81
CA TYR A 308 -8.60 13.55 8.79
C TYR A 308 -9.70 13.92 9.80
N SER A 309 -9.83 15.17 10.20
CA SER A 309 -10.89 15.62 11.12
C SER A 309 -12.27 15.68 10.48
N SER A 310 -12.35 15.73 9.15
CA SER A 310 -13.62 15.71 8.42
C SER A 310 -14.09 14.32 8.00
N MET A 311 -13.30 13.28 8.27
CA MET A 311 -13.69 11.91 7.94
C MET A 311 -14.82 11.42 8.83
N GLY A 312 -15.80 10.76 8.20
CA GLY A 312 -16.96 10.20 8.87
C GLY A 312 -18.21 11.08 8.78
N VAL A 313 -19.35 10.50 9.14
CA VAL A 313 -20.64 11.19 9.23
C VAL A 313 -21.00 11.27 10.72
N PHE A 314 -21.24 12.47 11.21
CA PHE A 314 -21.64 12.70 12.59
C PHE A 314 -22.71 13.79 12.67
N GLU A 315 -23.61 13.66 13.63
CA GLU A 315 -24.57 14.67 13.99
C GLU A 315 -24.13 15.37 15.28
N ILE A 316 -24.23 16.69 15.29
CA ILE A 316 -24.02 17.45 16.53
C ILE A 316 -25.31 17.34 17.31
N ALA A 317 -25.28 16.65 18.47
CA ALA A 317 -26.43 16.63 19.37
C ALA A 317 -26.81 18.08 19.75
N PRO A 318 -28.09 18.43 19.74
CA PRO A 318 -28.51 19.74 20.24
C PRO A 318 -28.00 19.92 21.67
N THR A 319 -27.49 21.11 21.95
CA THR A 319 -27.00 21.46 23.29
C THR A 319 -28.13 21.19 24.28
N ILE A 320 -27.94 20.27 25.21
CA ILE A 320 -28.88 20.05 26.30
C ILE A 320 -28.89 21.38 27.09
N GLU A 321 -29.96 22.15 26.96
CA GLU A 321 -30.18 23.29 27.84
C GLU A 321 -30.07 22.75 29.28
N LYS A 322 -29.16 23.32 30.05
CA LYS A 322 -29.02 22.99 31.46
C LYS A 322 -30.34 23.31 32.09
N TYR A 323 -31.04 22.31 32.59
CA TYR A 323 -32.14 22.51 33.52
C TYR A 323 -31.55 23.18 34.75
N ASP A 324 -31.94 24.47 34.95
CA ASP A 324 -31.71 25.21 36.18
C ASP A 324 -32.48 24.59 37.36
#